data_b01e8f8f6095a4aab518003106c49efd
#
_entry.id   b01e8f8f6095a4aab518003106c49efd
#
_cell.length_a   1.000
_cell.length_b   1.000
_cell.length_c   1.000
_cell.angle_alpha   90.00
_cell.angle_beta   90.00
_cell.angle_gamma   90.00
#
_symmetry.space_group_name_H-M   'P 1'
#
loop_
_entity.id
_entity.type
_entity.pdbx_description
1 polymer ?
#
loop_
_entity_poly.entity_id
_entity_poly.type
_entity_poly.pdbx_seq_one_letter_code
_entity_poly.pdbx_strand_id
1 'polypeptide(L)'
;WWPFLEGGQSWWATRNALTNSQNSGTTCYYTSYSGTVPTDNGYSGKAAEISSLGFGEGSTYSQTTGGWTAKKRAAGMLFIGSHSAIAGGESETFDYGHVFTVRPTGFKFYYKFKSMNSESFKAYIVVENRDQNSVTELGRGELVRNQDQSSFVEAKVDVKYLNTSLK
;
A
#
# COMPACT_ATOMS: atom_id res chain seq x y z
N TRP A 1 -8.79 4.47 -13.28
CA TRP A 1 -7.56 5.29 -13.31
C TRP A 1 -6.29 4.53 -12.95
N TRP A 2 -6.40 3.29 -12.63
CA TRP A 2 -5.21 2.47 -12.40
C TRP A 2 -4.46 2.32 -13.71
N PRO A 3 -3.32 2.98 -13.85
CA PRO A 3 -2.72 3.17 -15.17
C PRO A 3 -1.93 1.97 -15.67
N PHE A 4 -1.85 0.91 -14.90
CA PHE A 4 -1.01 -0.23 -15.25
C PHE A 4 -1.86 -1.43 -15.61
N LEU A 5 -2.54 -1.30 -16.75
CA LEU A 5 -3.20 -2.40 -17.40
C LEU A 5 -2.28 -2.95 -18.48
N GLU A 6 -1.59 -4.02 -18.22
CA GLU A 6 -0.99 -4.82 -19.27
C GLU A 6 -1.95 -5.97 -19.59
N GLY A 7 -2.35 -6.08 -20.83
CA GLY A 7 -3.36 -7.06 -21.25
C GLY A 7 -4.76 -6.86 -20.64
N GLY A 8 -5.09 -5.64 -20.19
CA GLY A 8 -6.40 -5.33 -19.59
C GLY A 8 -6.54 -5.69 -18.12
N GLN A 9 -5.47 -6.09 -17.45
CA GLN A 9 -5.47 -6.43 -16.02
C GLN A 9 -4.65 -5.43 -15.20
N SER A 10 -5.18 -5.02 -14.05
CA SER A 10 -4.43 -4.22 -13.08
C SER A 10 -3.58 -5.15 -12.22
N TRP A 11 -2.28 -4.86 -12.12
CA TRP A 11 -1.38 -5.56 -11.21
C TRP A 11 -1.36 -4.92 -9.83
N TRP A 12 -1.94 -3.73 -9.70
CA TRP A 12 -1.92 -2.96 -8.47
C TRP A 12 -3.16 -3.24 -7.63
N ALA A 13 -2.94 -3.47 -6.36
CA ALA A 13 -3.97 -3.60 -5.35
C ALA A 13 -3.76 -2.60 -4.21
N THR A 14 -4.81 -2.39 -3.45
CA THR A 14 -4.83 -1.53 -2.27
C THR A 14 -5.53 -2.24 -1.12
N ARG A 15 -5.35 -1.74 0.09
CA ARG A 15 -6.05 -2.24 1.27
C ARG A 15 -7.43 -1.57 1.48
N ASN A 16 -7.95 -0.88 0.48
CA ASN A 16 -9.18 -0.10 0.59
C ASN A 16 -10.41 -0.96 0.92
N ALA A 17 -10.45 -2.22 0.49
CA ALA A 17 -11.55 -3.12 0.81
C ALA A 17 -11.76 -3.28 2.32
N LEU A 18 -10.69 -3.30 3.11
CA LEU A 18 -10.78 -3.38 4.58
C LEU A 18 -11.51 -2.19 5.15
N THR A 19 -11.16 -0.97 4.75
CA THR A 19 -11.70 0.26 5.32
C THR A 19 -13.08 0.59 4.77
N ASN A 20 -13.37 0.19 3.54
CA ASN A 20 -14.66 0.41 2.88
C ASN A 20 -15.73 -0.62 3.29
N SER A 21 -15.36 -1.80 3.75
CA SER A 21 -16.29 -2.86 4.11
C SER A 21 -16.97 -2.68 5.47
N GLN A 22 -16.56 -1.68 6.26
CA GLN A 22 -17.00 -1.47 7.65
C GLN A 22 -18.29 -0.64 7.80
N ASN A 23 -19.12 -0.56 6.79
CA ASN A 23 -20.06 0.54 6.61
C ASN A 23 -21.52 0.18 6.84
N SER A 24 -21.83 -0.92 7.46
CA SER A 24 -23.21 -1.36 7.64
C SER A 24 -23.91 -0.86 8.91
N GLY A 25 -23.29 0.02 9.67
CA GLY A 25 -23.85 0.54 10.92
C GLY A 25 -24.30 2.00 10.83
N THR A 26 -25.41 2.33 11.45
CA THR A 26 -25.97 3.70 11.54
C THR A 26 -25.09 4.68 12.31
N THR A 27 -23.96 4.25 12.85
CA THR A 27 -23.04 5.01 13.69
C THR A 27 -21.67 5.26 13.07
N CYS A 28 -21.42 4.80 11.85
CA CYS A 28 -20.19 5.10 11.12
C CYS A 28 -20.31 6.44 10.41
N TYR A 29 -19.65 7.45 10.91
CA TYR A 29 -19.63 8.80 10.31
C TYR A 29 -18.94 8.85 8.96
N TYR A 30 -18.09 7.90 8.62
CA TYR A 30 -17.33 7.89 7.38
C TYR A 30 -17.32 6.49 6.77
N THR A 31 -18.25 6.32 5.85
CA THR A 31 -18.56 5.03 5.26
C THR A 31 -17.74 4.65 4.03
N SER A 32 -16.80 5.47 3.59
CA SER A 32 -16.11 5.22 2.32
C SER A 32 -14.71 5.83 2.24
N TYR A 33 -13.99 5.88 3.34
CA TYR A 33 -12.61 6.34 3.28
C TYR A 33 -11.68 5.25 2.80
N SER A 34 -10.97 5.58 1.75
CA SER A 34 -9.92 4.75 1.16
C SER A 34 -8.55 5.23 1.64
N GLY A 35 -7.76 4.31 2.18
CA GLY A 35 -6.38 4.62 2.60
C GLY A 35 -5.44 4.86 1.41
N THR A 36 -5.87 4.53 0.19
CA THR A 36 -5.12 4.80 -1.04
C THR A 36 -6.05 5.35 -2.09
N VAL A 37 -5.82 6.59 -2.51
CA VAL A 37 -6.65 7.30 -3.48
C VAL A 37 -5.81 7.91 -4.61
N PRO A 38 -6.40 8.13 -5.81
CA PRO A 38 -5.73 8.86 -6.85
C PRO A 38 -5.64 10.36 -6.50
N THR A 39 -4.56 10.98 -6.91
CA THR A 39 -4.40 12.44 -6.85
C THR A 39 -3.81 12.96 -8.16
N ASP A 40 -4.21 14.16 -8.56
CA ASP A 40 -3.62 14.85 -9.71
C ASP A 40 -2.32 15.59 -9.33
N ASN A 41 -1.95 15.60 -8.05
CA ASN A 41 -0.75 16.25 -7.53
C ASN A 41 0.48 15.33 -7.55
N GLY A 42 0.71 14.60 -8.65
CA GLY A 42 1.89 13.76 -8.81
C GLY A 42 3.13 14.54 -9.23
N TYR A 43 4.28 13.89 -9.22
CA TYR A 43 5.52 14.44 -9.76
C TYR A 43 5.39 14.75 -11.27
N SER A 44 4.72 13.87 -11.99
CA SER A 44 4.38 14.03 -13.39
C SER A 44 3.00 13.43 -13.63
N GLY A 45 1.96 14.27 -13.60
CA GLY A 45 0.57 13.82 -13.74
C GLY A 45 0.00 13.21 -12.46
N LYS A 46 -0.64 12.03 -12.57
CA LYS A 46 -1.33 11.39 -11.45
C LYS A 46 -0.39 10.63 -10.52
N ALA A 47 -0.78 10.57 -9.26
CA ALA A 47 -0.10 9.78 -8.24
C ALA A 47 -1.09 9.00 -7.37
N ALA A 48 -0.57 8.14 -6.50
CA ALA A 48 -1.31 7.56 -5.40
C ALA A 48 -1.03 8.35 -4.13
N GLU A 49 -2.06 8.80 -3.46
CA GLU A 49 -2.00 9.31 -2.10
C GLU A 49 -2.32 8.16 -1.15
N ILE A 50 -1.38 7.86 -0.24
CA ILE A 50 -1.46 6.73 0.68
C ILE A 50 -1.46 7.26 2.10
N SER A 51 -2.51 6.97 2.86
CA SER A 51 -2.71 7.48 4.22
C SER A 51 -3.09 6.37 5.17
N SER A 52 -2.59 6.45 6.40
CA SER A 52 -3.15 5.68 7.51
C SER A 52 -4.46 6.31 7.93
N LEU A 53 -5.47 5.49 8.19
CA LEU A 53 -6.77 5.99 8.61
C LEU A 53 -7.43 5.11 9.68
N GLY A 54 -8.36 5.72 10.40
CA GLY A 54 -9.22 5.02 11.33
C GLY A 54 -10.47 4.48 10.63
N PHE A 55 -10.96 3.34 11.09
CA PHE A 55 -12.15 2.71 10.57
C PHE A 55 -12.89 1.91 11.65
N GLY A 56 -14.05 1.35 11.27
CA GLY A 56 -14.90 0.56 12.14
C GLY A 56 -15.93 1.36 12.88
N GLU A 57 -16.92 0.67 13.42
CA GLU A 57 -18.03 1.26 14.16
C GLU A 57 -17.54 2.10 15.34
N GLY A 58 -18.10 3.30 15.48
CA GLY A 58 -17.71 4.27 16.53
C GLY A 58 -16.42 5.04 16.24
N SER A 59 -15.83 4.89 15.07
CA SER A 59 -14.72 5.75 14.63
C SER A 59 -15.25 7.11 14.18
N THR A 60 -14.59 8.18 14.61
CA THR A 60 -14.94 9.56 14.25
C THR A 60 -13.71 10.32 13.77
N TYR A 61 -13.93 11.27 12.86
CA TYR A 61 -12.91 12.20 12.42
C TYR A 61 -13.29 13.62 12.86
N SER A 62 -12.36 14.32 13.47
CA SER A 62 -12.54 15.73 13.82
C SER A 62 -11.96 16.63 12.72
N GLN A 63 -12.81 17.38 12.04
CA GLN A 63 -12.36 18.39 11.08
C GLN A 63 -11.58 19.52 11.76
N THR A 64 -11.90 19.83 13.03
CA THR A 64 -11.27 20.92 13.78
C THR A 64 -9.82 20.59 14.13
N THR A 65 -9.54 19.35 14.51
CA THR A 65 -8.20 18.91 14.94
C THR A 65 -7.47 18.12 13.88
N GLY A 66 -8.15 17.74 12.79
CA GLY A 66 -7.61 16.85 11.77
C GLY A 66 -7.31 15.43 12.27
N GLY A 67 -7.89 15.05 13.40
CA GLY A 67 -7.58 13.80 14.09
C GLY A 67 -8.68 12.76 14.01
N TRP A 68 -8.29 11.50 14.09
CA TRP A 68 -9.19 10.36 14.20
C TRP A 68 -9.29 9.86 15.62
N THR A 69 -10.52 9.67 16.09
CA THR A 69 -10.81 8.78 17.22
C THR A 69 -11.30 7.46 16.62
N ALA A 70 -10.44 6.46 16.58
CA ALA A 70 -10.71 5.24 15.86
C ALA A 70 -10.65 4.02 16.76
N LYS A 71 -11.61 3.11 16.59
CA LYS A 71 -11.60 1.78 17.23
C LYS A 71 -10.52 0.90 16.59
N LYS A 72 -10.39 0.97 15.27
CA LYS A 72 -9.39 0.24 14.47
C LYS A 72 -8.62 1.23 13.61
N ARG A 73 -7.38 0.90 13.29
CA ARG A 73 -6.53 1.68 12.40
C ARG A 73 -5.93 0.78 11.34
N ALA A 74 -5.82 1.31 10.14
CA ALA A 74 -5.16 0.64 9.03
C ALA A 74 -4.18 1.58 8.34
N ALA A 75 -3.00 1.08 8.05
CA ALA A 75 -2.09 1.75 7.12
C ALA A 75 -2.64 1.63 5.70
N GLY A 76 -2.61 2.72 4.95
CA GLY A 76 -2.83 2.67 3.52
C GLY A 76 -1.72 1.85 2.85
N MET A 77 -2.08 1.10 1.82
CA MET A 77 -1.15 0.25 1.09
C MET A 77 -1.42 0.32 -0.40
N LEU A 78 -0.35 0.36 -1.17
CA LEU A 78 -0.33 0.15 -2.62
C LEU A 78 0.69 -0.95 -2.91
N PHE A 79 0.27 -2.02 -3.56
CA PHE A 79 1.15 -3.16 -3.83
C PHE A 79 0.75 -3.89 -5.11
N ILE A 80 1.63 -4.74 -5.61
CA ILE A 80 1.36 -5.63 -6.72
C ILE A 80 0.74 -6.91 -6.18
N GLY A 81 -0.42 -7.29 -6.70
CA GLY A 81 -1.16 -8.47 -6.26
C GLY A 81 -2.66 -8.24 -6.13
N SER A 82 -3.30 -8.94 -5.22
CA SER A 82 -4.72 -8.79 -4.90
C SER A 82 -4.97 -8.72 -3.40
N HIS A 83 -6.09 -8.14 -3.02
CA HIS A 83 -6.54 -8.02 -1.64
C HIS A 83 -8.05 -8.20 -1.56
N SER A 84 -8.48 -8.92 -0.55
CA SER A 84 -9.88 -9.00 -0.16
C SER A 84 -10.02 -8.85 1.35
N ALA A 85 -11.13 -8.27 1.78
CA ALA A 85 -11.49 -8.17 3.19
C ALA A 85 -12.93 -8.61 3.38
N ILE A 86 -13.18 -9.32 4.48
CA ILE A 86 -14.53 -9.70 4.87
C ILE A 86 -15.20 -8.52 5.56
N ALA A 87 -16.50 -8.35 5.32
CA ALA A 87 -17.31 -7.34 5.98
C ALA A 87 -17.15 -7.49 7.52
N GLY A 88 -16.94 -6.36 8.21
CA GLY A 88 -16.61 -6.37 9.63
C GLY A 88 -15.11 -6.28 9.92
N GLY A 89 -14.23 -6.43 8.92
CA GLY A 89 -12.77 -6.31 9.06
C GLY A 89 -12.16 -7.33 10.02
N GLU A 90 -12.82 -8.48 10.20
CA GLU A 90 -12.34 -9.55 11.07
C GLU A 90 -11.27 -10.40 10.40
N SER A 91 -11.27 -10.43 9.08
CA SER A 91 -10.23 -11.10 8.31
C SER A 91 -9.97 -10.38 7.00
N GLU A 92 -8.73 -10.45 6.55
CA GLU A 92 -8.29 -9.97 5.25
C GLU A 92 -7.31 -10.97 4.65
N THR A 93 -7.32 -11.05 3.33
CA THR A 93 -6.44 -11.94 2.57
C THR A 93 -5.63 -11.12 1.58
N PHE A 94 -4.35 -11.39 1.52
CA PHE A 94 -3.42 -10.81 0.56
C PHE A 94 -2.85 -11.92 -0.32
N ASP A 95 -2.84 -11.66 -1.61
CA ASP A 95 -2.05 -12.43 -2.57
C ASP A 95 -1.08 -11.46 -3.24
N TYR A 96 0.16 -11.48 -2.79
CA TYR A 96 1.19 -10.56 -3.24
C TYR A 96 1.90 -11.09 -4.48
N GLY A 97 2.28 -10.15 -5.33
CA GLY A 97 3.20 -10.38 -6.43
C GLY A 97 2.55 -10.51 -7.80
N HIS A 98 3.39 -10.57 -8.78
CA HIS A 98 3.11 -10.83 -10.18
C HIS A 98 4.27 -11.60 -10.79
N VAL A 99 3.97 -12.46 -11.75
CA VAL A 99 5.01 -13.28 -12.42
C VAL A 99 5.92 -12.38 -13.25
N PHE A 100 7.22 -12.51 -13.01
CA PHE A 100 8.26 -11.83 -13.76
C PHE A 100 9.17 -12.86 -14.46
N THR A 101 9.52 -12.58 -15.68
CA THR A 101 10.43 -13.43 -16.48
C THR A 101 11.90 -13.02 -16.38
N VAL A 102 12.17 -11.90 -15.70
CA VAL A 102 13.51 -11.35 -15.51
C VAL A 102 13.76 -11.04 -14.04
N ARG A 103 15.02 -10.98 -13.62
CA ARG A 103 15.39 -10.56 -12.28
C ARG A 103 15.43 -9.04 -12.20
N PRO A 104 14.51 -8.37 -11.46
CA PRO A 104 14.56 -6.95 -11.29
C PRO A 104 15.74 -6.57 -10.41
N THR A 105 16.44 -5.49 -10.75
CA THR A 105 17.50 -4.93 -9.90
C THR A 105 16.96 -4.05 -8.79
N GLY A 106 15.69 -3.64 -8.88
CA GLY A 106 15.03 -2.76 -7.95
C GLY A 106 13.91 -1.98 -8.61
N PHE A 107 13.40 -0.97 -7.91
CA PHE A 107 12.46 -0.02 -8.49
C PHE A 107 12.75 1.40 -8.02
N LYS A 108 12.26 2.35 -8.78
CA LYS A 108 12.35 3.78 -8.48
C LYS A 108 10.97 4.39 -8.42
N PHE A 109 10.83 5.41 -7.58
CA PHE A 109 9.60 6.20 -7.48
C PHE A 109 9.91 7.60 -6.96
N TYR A 110 9.00 8.53 -7.21
CA TYR A 110 9.04 9.86 -6.62
C TYR A 110 8.02 9.93 -5.49
N TYR A 111 8.40 10.53 -4.37
CA TYR A 111 7.52 10.63 -3.22
C TYR A 111 7.59 11.98 -2.53
N LYS A 112 6.51 12.34 -1.88
CA LYS A 112 6.42 13.26 -0.74
C LYS A 112 5.95 12.46 0.46
N PHE A 113 6.32 12.89 1.63
CA PHE A 113 5.89 12.24 2.86
C PHE A 113 5.66 13.25 3.96
N LYS A 114 4.57 13.10 4.68
CA LYS A 114 4.30 13.84 5.90
C LYS A 114 4.02 12.84 7.00
N SER A 115 4.91 12.81 7.99
CA SER A 115 4.74 12.00 9.18
C SER A 115 3.63 12.58 10.07
N MET A 116 2.77 11.72 10.56
CA MET A 116 1.84 12.05 11.63
C MET A 116 2.18 11.18 12.84
N ASN A 117 2.44 11.82 14.00
CA ASN A 117 2.80 11.11 15.22
C ASN A 117 4.04 10.20 15.10
N SER A 118 5.08 10.66 14.42
CA SER A 118 6.33 9.94 14.22
C SER A 118 6.19 8.61 13.43
N GLU A 119 5.17 8.52 12.60
CA GLU A 119 5.00 7.40 11.69
C GLU A 119 6.10 7.38 10.62
N SER A 120 6.31 6.22 10.04
CA SER A 120 7.18 6.03 8.88
C SER A 120 6.41 5.40 7.73
N PHE A 121 6.85 5.66 6.50
CA PHE A 121 6.45 4.81 5.39
C PHE A 121 7.56 3.83 5.03
N LYS A 122 7.14 2.69 4.49
CA LYS A 122 8.01 1.64 4.00
C LYS A 122 7.70 1.36 2.54
N ALA A 123 8.73 1.33 1.70
CA ALA A 123 8.67 0.81 0.34
C ALA A 123 9.60 -0.40 0.25
N TYR A 124 9.11 -1.52 -0.27
CA TYR A 124 9.92 -2.72 -0.36
C TYR A 124 9.56 -3.55 -1.60
N ILE A 125 10.49 -4.38 -1.99
CA ILE A 125 10.35 -5.40 -3.03
C ILE A 125 10.87 -6.72 -2.49
N VAL A 126 10.13 -7.79 -2.72
CA VAL A 126 10.56 -9.16 -2.47
C VAL A 126 10.49 -9.91 -3.79
N VAL A 127 11.54 -10.63 -4.12
CA VAL A 127 11.60 -11.51 -5.28
C VAL A 127 11.59 -12.93 -4.77
N GLU A 128 10.63 -13.70 -5.25
CA GLU A 128 10.38 -15.07 -4.78
C GLU A 128 10.31 -16.02 -5.97
N ASN A 129 10.73 -17.25 -5.73
CA ASN A 129 10.35 -18.38 -6.57
C ASN A 129 9.19 -19.09 -5.88
N ARG A 130 8.09 -19.24 -6.60
CA ARG A 130 6.88 -19.94 -6.10
C ARG A 130 6.61 -21.15 -6.97
N ASP A 131 6.61 -22.30 -6.36
CA ASP A 131 6.11 -23.53 -6.94
C ASP A 131 4.87 -24.02 -6.20
N GLN A 132 4.29 -25.15 -6.60
CA GLN A 132 3.05 -25.67 -6.03
C GLN A 132 3.10 -25.91 -4.51
N ASN A 133 4.29 -26.11 -3.94
CA ASN A 133 4.46 -26.57 -2.57
C ASN A 133 5.37 -25.67 -1.73
N SER A 134 6.03 -24.71 -2.34
CA SER A 134 7.01 -23.88 -1.63
C SER A 134 7.09 -22.44 -2.17
N VAL A 135 7.46 -21.54 -1.28
CA VAL A 135 7.83 -20.17 -1.59
C VAL A 135 9.24 -19.94 -1.08
N THR A 136 10.14 -19.63 -2.00
CA THR A 136 11.55 -19.37 -1.68
C THR A 136 11.89 -17.93 -2.00
N GLU A 137 12.29 -17.15 -1.00
CA GLU A 137 12.78 -15.80 -1.22
C GLU A 137 14.14 -15.86 -1.93
N LEU A 138 14.23 -15.16 -3.05
CA LEU A 138 15.45 -15.03 -3.83
C LEU A 138 16.21 -13.75 -3.53
N GLY A 139 15.49 -12.70 -3.10
CA GLY A 139 16.07 -11.41 -2.78
C GLY A 139 15.04 -10.40 -2.33
N ARG A 140 15.53 -9.36 -1.66
CA ARG A 140 14.70 -8.24 -1.20
C ARG A 140 15.42 -6.92 -1.22
N GLY A 141 14.62 -5.86 -1.23
CA GLY A 141 15.07 -4.50 -0.97
C GLY A 141 14.04 -3.77 -0.14
N GLU A 142 14.49 -2.84 0.69
CA GLU A 142 13.63 -2.07 1.57
C GLU A 142 14.12 -0.64 1.71
N LEU A 143 13.20 0.30 1.80
CA LEU A 143 13.40 1.69 2.12
C LEU A 143 12.40 2.10 3.20
N VAL A 144 12.90 2.66 4.30
CA VAL A 144 12.06 3.24 5.37
C VAL A 144 12.37 4.73 5.47
N ARG A 145 11.35 5.56 5.60
CA ARG A 145 11.46 7.01 5.81
C ARG A 145 10.52 7.44 6.92
N ASN A 146 11.05 8.25 7.83
CA ASN A 146 10.34 8.79 8.99
C ASN A 146 10.46 10.32 9.12
N GLN A 147 11.12 10.97 8.16
CA GLN A 147 11.25 12.42 8.13
C GLN A 147 10.35 13.01 7.06
N ASP A 148 9.79 14.17 7.34
CA ASP A 148 8.94 14.90 6.41
C ASP A 148 9.71 15.27 5.15
N GLN A 149 9.05 15.09 4.02
CA GLN A 149 9.54 15.43 2.70
C GLN A 149 8.45 16.20 1.95
N SER A 150 8.56 17.54 1.95
CA SER A 150 7.54 18.42 1.38
C SER A 150 7.57 18.53 -0.15
N SER A 151 8.73 18.27 -0.76
CA SER A 151 8.91 18.28 -2.21
C SER A 151 9.10 16.88 -2.74
N PHE A 152 8.76 16.64 -3.99
CA PHE A 152 9.03 15.33 -4.61
C PHE A 152 10.52 15.06 -4.72
N VAL A 153 10.94 13.91 -4.23
CA VAL A 153 12.30 13.38 -4.37
C VAL A 153 12.26 11.99 -4.96
N GLU A 154 13.28 11.65 -5.74
CA GLU A 154 13.46 10.28 -6.23
C GLU A 154 13.93 9.40 -5.09
N ALA A 155 13.36 8.22 -5.01
CA ALA A 155 13.84 7.13 -4.18
C ALA A 155 14.10 5.90 -5.03
N LYS A 156 15.08 5.10 -4.61
CA LYS A 156 15.43 3.83 -5.22
C LYS A 156 15.48 2.76 -4.16
N VAL A 157 14.90 1.61 -4.47
CA VAL A 157 14.98 0.39 -3.67
C VAL A 157 15.69 -0.65 -4.49
N ASP A 158 16.92 -0.97 -4.13
CA ASP A 158 17.71 -1.99 -4.82
C ASP A 158 17.46 -3.37 -4.22
N VAL A 159 17.32 -4.38 -5.07
CA VAL A 159 17.19 -5.79 -4.63
C VAL A 159 18.56 -6.34 -4.30
N LYS A 160 18.69 -6.89 -3.10
CA LYS A 160 19.83 -7.70 -2.69
C LYS A 160 19.45 -9.16 -2.81
N TYR A 161 20.02 -9.85 -3.79
CA TYR A 161 19.79 -11.28 -4.01
C TYR A 161 20.57 -12.13 -3.02
N LEU A 162 19.89 -13.12 -2.43
CA LEU A 162 20.48 -14.07 -1.48
C LEU A 162 21.40 -15.07 -2.20
N ASN A 163 21.08 -15.41 -3.44
CA ASN A 163 21.88 -16.31 -4.28
C ASN A 163 21.90 -15.79 -5.72
N THR A 164 23.10 -15.54 -6.23
CA THR A 164 23.31 -15.06 -7.58
C THR A 164 23.38 -16.18 -8.64
N SER A 165 23.46 -17.43 -8.18
CA SER A 165 23.62 -18.61 -9.03
C SER A 165 22.30 -19.20 -9.54
N LEU A 166 21.18 -18.85 -8.94
CA LEU A 166 19.86 -19.27 -9.41
C LEU A 166 19.46 -18.39 -10.61
N LYS A 167 19.31 -19.02 -11.76
CA LYS A 167 18.81 -18.41 -13.00
C LYS A 167 17.30 -18.35 -13.01
#